data_49a8d29935ad6305876d4db335e2f0ab
#
_entry.id   49a8d29935ad6305876d4db335e2f0ab
#
_cell.length_a   1.000
_cell.length_b   1.000
_cell.length_c   1.000
_cell.angle_alpha   90.00
_cell.angle_beta   90.00
_cell.angle_gamma   90.00
#
_symmetry.space_group_name_H-M   'P 1'
#
loop_
_entity.id
_entity.type
_entity.pdbx_description
1 polymer ?
#
loop_
_entity_poly.entity_id
_entity_poly.type
_entity_poly.pdbx_seq_one_letter_code
_entity_poly.pdbx_strand_id
1 'polypeptide(L)'
;MQITAYLSIGSTYTFLTALRLRGVMEREGVDLHFRPFSVRAIMREMNNIPFPPEKEAKVRYMWRDIERRAGGYGLPTPTVPAPYPLKDFDRANHVGVVAEQQGWYLDYFEATYRAWFVDGVEAGSDDNIRGVCEALGRSYEDVSTAAAAPEADASYRANTEAAKASGVFGAPSFVVGDEVFWGDDRLEDAIAFSRT
;
A
#
# COMPACT_ATOMS: atom_id res chain seq x y z
N MET A 1 -7.81 14.79 15.31
CA MET A 1 -8.32 13.37 15.39
C MET A 1 -7.26 12.41 14.87
N GLN A 2 -7.31 11.12 15.26
CA GLN A 2 -6.41 10.09 14.72
C GLN A 2 -6.77 9.79 13.27
N ILE A 3 -5.75 9.59 12.43
CA ILE A 3 -5.92 9.16 11.05
C ILE A 3 -5.51 7.69 10.94
N THR A 4 -6.42 6.83 10.49
CA THR A 4 -6.11 5.43 10.19
C THR A 4 -5.86 5.29 8.68
N ALA A 5 -4.66 4.82 8.31
CA ALA A 5 -4.28 4.59 6.93
C ALA A 5 -4.43 3.11 6.57
N TYR A 6 -5.45 2.79 5.80
CA TYR A 6 -5.68 1.47 5.20
C TYR A 6 -4.90 1.38 3.89
N LEU A 7 -3.82 0.63 3.92
CA LEU A 7 -2.87 0.51 2.81
C LEU A 7 -2.76 -0.95 2.34
N SER A 8 -2.71 -1.15 1.03
CA SER A 8 -2.64 -2.48 0.45
C SER A 8 -1.60 -2.52 -0.67
N ILE A 9 -0.55 -3.32 -0.49
CA ILE A 9 0.44 -3.60 -1.52
C ILE A 9 -0.24 -4.47 -2.58
N GLY A 10 -0.25 -3.98 -3.82
CA GLY A 10 -1.03 -4.53 -4.94
C GLY A 10 -1.92 -3.51 -5.62
N SER A 11 -2.19 -2.37 -4.96
CA SER A 11 -2.83 -1.21 -5.59
C SER A 11 -1.77 -0.37 -6.31
N THR A 12 -1.94 -0.15 -7.60
CA THR A 12 -0.94 0.56 -8.43
C THR A 12 -0.82 2.04 -8.08
N TYR A 13 -1.92 2.74 -7.86
CA TYR A 13 -1.90 4.15 -7.45
C TYR A 13 -1.32 4.38 -6.05
N THR A 14 -1.32 3.36 -5.20
CA THR A 14 -0.71 3.41 -3.87
C THR A 14 0.81 3.62 -3.93
N PHE A 15 1.47 3.37 -5.08
CA PHE A 15 2.85 3.76 -5.32
C PHE A 15 3.09 5.26 -5.04
N LEU A 16 2.20 6.12 -5.50
CA LEU A 16 2.31 7.57 -5.30
C LEU A 16 2.25 7.93 -3.81
N THR A 17 1.37 7.25 -3.07
CA THR A 17 1.30 7.41 -1.61
C THR A 17 2.58 6.91 -0.94
N ALA A 18 3.03 5.70 -1.29
CA ALA A 18 4.16 5.05 -0.62
C ALA A 18 5.43 5.92 -0.64
N LEU A 19 5.71 6.55 -1.78
CA LEU A 19 6.95 7.33 -1.94
C LEU A 19 6.85 8.79 -1.44
N ARG A 20 5.66 9.28 -1.08
CA ARG A 20 5.51 10.65 -0.56
C ARG A 20 5.02 10.71 0.88
N LEU A 21 4.52 9.59 1.42
CA LEU A 21 3.85 9.54 2.71
C LEU A 21 4.73 10.07 3.85
N ARG A 22 5.99 9.62 3.94
CA ARG A 22 6.95 10.08 4.95
C ARG A 22 7.12 11.60 4.92
N GLY A 23 7.42 12.16 3.75
CA GLY A 23 7.62 13.60 3.61
C GLY A 23 6.35 14.41 3.91
N VAL A 24 5.17 13.87 3.62
CA VAL A 24 3.89 14.50 4.00
C VAL A 24 3.71 14.46 5.51
N MET A 25 3.91 13.31 6.16
CA MET A 25 3.79 13.18 7.61
C MET A 25 4.74 14.13 8.36
N GLU A 26 6.00 14.19 7.93
CA GLU A 26 7.00 15.09 8.51
C GLU A 26 6.63 16.58 8.32
N ARG A 27 6.26 16.98 7.11
CA ARG A 27 5.87 18.36 6.79
C ARG A 27 4.64 18.81 7.58
N GLU A 28 3.66 17.93 7.70
CA GLU A 28 2.40 18.22 8.36
C GLU A 28 2.44 17.98 9.87
N GLY A 29 3.48 17.32 10.39
CA GLY A 29 3.63 17.00 11.82
C GLY A 29 2.53 16.07 12.31
N VAL A 30 2.18 15.03 11.53
CA VAL A 30 1.11 14.08 11.85
C VAL A 30 1.65 12.65 11.88
N ASP A 31 1.08 11.85 12.78
CA ASP A 31 1.28 10.42 12.81
C ASP A 31 0.04 9.70 12.29
N LEU A 32 0.26 8.62 11.54
CA LEU A 32 -0.80 7.77 11.03
C LEU A 32 -0.77 6.38 11.68
N HIS A 33 -1.96 5.86 11.96
CA HIS A 33 -2.10 4.47 12.36
C HIS A 33 -2.23 3.59 11.11
N PHE A 34 -1.20 2.78 10.83
CA PHE A 34 -1.17 1.94 9.63
C PHE A 34 -1.97 0.65 9.82
N ARG A 35 -2.75 0.28 8.81
CA ARG A 35 -3.46 -0.99 8.76
C ARG A 35 -3.30 -1.65 7.40
N PRO A 36 -2.31 -2.55 7.24
CA PRO A 36 -2.20 -3.40 6.07
C PRO A 36 -3.45 -4.27 5.93
N PHE A 37 -4.13 -4.22 4.76
CA PHE A 37 -5.39 -4.92 4.56
C PHE A 37 -5.52 -5.47 3.12
N SER A 38 -6.49 -6.36 2.90
CA SER A 38 -6.78 -6.92 1.58
C SER A 38 -7.80 -6.09 0.82
N VAL A 39 -7.32 -5.10 0.04
CA VAL A 39 -8.20 -4.40 -0.89
C VAL A 39 -8.83 -5.38 -1.91
N ARG A 40 -8.08 -6.44 -2.26
CA ARG A 40 -8.54 -7.45 -3.23
C ARG A 40 -9.72 -8.27 -2.70
N ALA A 41 -9.73 -8.62 -1.41
CA ALA A 41 -10.86 -9.32 -0.79
C ALA A 41 -12.13 -8.46 -0.91
N ILE A 42 -12.04 -7.18 -0.54
CA ILE A 42 -13.16 -6.24 -0.65
C ILE A 42 -13.63 -6.10 -2.10
N MET A 43 -12.68 -5.93 -3.03
CA MET A 43 -13.03 -5.78 -4.45
C MET A 43 -13.70 -7.03 -5.04
N ARG A 44 -13.31 -8.23 -4.61
CA ARG A 44 -13.97 -9.48 -5.03
C ARG A 44 -15.41 -9.55 -4.55
N GLU A 45 -15.68 -9.20 -3.29
CA GLU A 45 -17.03 -9.13 -2.74
C GLU A 45 -17.93 -8.14 -3.50
N MET A 46 -17.33 -7.04 -3.98
CA MET A 46 -18.02 -6.01 -4.77
C MET A 46 -18.11 -6.35 -6.27
N ASN A 47 -17.61 -7.50 -6.72
CA ASN A 47 -17.45 -7.84 -8.15
C ASN A 47 -16.70 -6.76 -8.96
N ASN A 48 -15.73 -6.11 -8.33
CA ASN A 48 -14.96 -5.02 -8.92
C ASN A 48 -13.53 -5.47 -9.25
N ILE A 49 -13.20 -5.47 -10.55
CA ILE A 49 -11.82 -5.61 -11.03
C ILE A 49 -11.45 -4.26 -11.66
N PRO A 50 -10.61 -3.44 -10.99
CA PRO A 50 -10.41 -2.04 -11.41
C PRO A 50 -9.72 -1.88 -12.75
N PHE A 51 -8.76 -2.76 -13.06
CA PHE A 51 -7.94 -2.70 -14.28
C PHE A 51 -7.82 -4.09 -14.93
N PRO A 52 -8.92 -4.67 -15.42
CA PRO A 52 -8.86 -5.96 -16.08
C PRO A 52 -8.14 -5.82 -17.43
N PRO A 53 -7.33 -6.82 -17.83
CA PRO A 53 -6.49 -6.76 -19.04
C PRO A 53 -7.26 -6.41 -20.32
N GLU A 54 -8.50 -6.85 -20.45
CA GLU A 54 -9.37 -6.57 -21.58
C GLU A 54 -9.80 -5.09 -21.71
N LYS A 55 -9.66 -4.30 -20.68
CA LYS A 55 -9.86 -2.85 -20.70
C LYS A 55 -8.55 -2.10 -20.99
N GLU A 56 -7.92 -2.44 -22.11
CA GLU A 56 -6.57 -1.95 -22.48
C GLU A 56 -6.43 -0.42 -22.39
N ALA A 57 -7.42 0.34 -22.87
CA ALA A 57 -7.35 1.80 -22.82
C ALA A 57 -7.28 2.33 -21.38
N LYS A 58 -8.03 1.70 -20.44
CA LYS A 58 -8.01 2.05 -19.02
C LYS A 58 -6.68 1.66 -18.37
N VAL A 59 -6.12 0.50 -18.74
CA VAL A 59 -4.82 0.05 -18.23
C VAL A 59 -3.70 0.97 -18.73
N ARG A 60 -3.68 1.32 -20.02
CA ARG A 60 -2.71 2.30 -20.56
C ARG A 60 -2.82 3.67 -19.90
N TYR A 61 -4.04 4.14 -19.67
CA TYR A 61 -4.26 5.39 -18.95
C TYR A 61 -3.68 5.34 -17.53
N MET A 62 -3.96 4.27 -16.79
CA MET A 62 -3.45 4.08 -15.42
C MET A 62 -1.92 4.24 -15.36
N TRP A 63 -1.18 3.52 -16.22
CA TRP A 63 0.27 3.61 -16.24
C TRP A 63 0.76 5.02 -16.57
N ARG A 64 0.18 5.63 -17.61
CA ARG A 64 0.55 6.98 -18.01
C ARG A 64 0.19 8.03 -16.96
N ASP A 65 -0.90 7.84 -16.25
CA ASP A 65 -1.32 8.75 -15.18
C ASP A 65 -0.38 8.66 -13.97
N ILE A 66 0.02 7.45 -13.59
CA ILE A 66 1.01 7.22 -12.51
C ILE A 66 2.34 7.92 -12.84
N GLU A 67 2.85 7.79 -14.08
CA GLU A 67 4.07 8.50 -14.51
C GLU A 67 3.93 10.03 -14.39
N ARG A 68 2.84 10.59 -14.91
CA ARG A 68 2.59 12.05 -14.86
C ARG A 68 2.50 12.56 -13.42
N ARG A 69 1.78 11.82 -12.57
CA ARG A 69 1.59 12.21 -11.18
C ARG A 69 2.86 12.05 -10.36
N ALA A 70 3.64 11.00 -10.59
CA ALA A 70 4.95 10.83 -9.99
C ALA A 70 5.87 12.03 -10.32
N GLY A 71 5.92 12.42 -11.60
CA GLY A 71 6.65 13.63 -12.01
C GLY A 71 6.14 14.92 -11.36
N GLY A 72 4.81 15.06 -11.24
CA GLY A 72 4.20 16.22 -10.55
C GLY A 72 4.51 16.30 -9.06
N TYR A 73 4.72 15.16 -8.41
CA TYR A 73 5.12 15.08 -7.01
C TYR A 73 6.66 15.11 -6.81
N GLY A 74 7.46 15.15 -7.87
CA GLY A 74 8.92 15.06 -7.78
C GLY A 74 9.43 13.69 -7.32
N LEU A 75 8.63 12.64 -7.52
CA LEU A 75 9.00 11.27 -7.19
C LEU A 75 9.91 10.65 -8.26
N PRO A 76 10.66 9.59 -7.93
CA PRO A 76 11.39 8.82 -8.93
C PRO A 76 10.49 8.36 -10.09
N THR A 77 11.01 8.41 -11.31
CA THR A 77 10.27 7.94 -12.49
C THR A 77 10.00 6.44 -12.38
N PRO A 78 8.74 6.01 -12.40
CA PRO A 78 8.45 4.59 -12.35
C PRO A 78 8.80 3.89 -13.67
N THR A 79 9.23 2.65 -13.58
CA THR A 79 9.33 1.72 -14.71
C THR A 79 7.96 1.11 -14.97
N VAL A 80 7.27 1.56 -16.01
CA VAL A 80 5.92 1.11 -16.34
C VAL A 80 5.85 0.48 -17.74
N PRO A 81 5.05 -0.56 -17.94
CA PRO A 81 4.23 -1.22 -16.91
C PRO A 81 5.09 -1.93 -15.87
N ALA A 82 4.82 -1.70 -14.59
CA ALA A 82 5.40 -2.50 -13.52
C ALA A 82 4.82 -3.93 -13.57
N PRO A 83 5.49 -4.95 -12.98
CA PRO A 83 4.92 -6.29 -12.85
C PRO A 83 3.52 -6.25 -12.22
N TYR A 84 2.49 -6.54 -13.02
CA TYR A 84 1.08 -6.47 -12.60
C TYR A 84 0.20 -7.33 -13.52
N PRO A 85 -0.81 -8.06 -13.01
CA PRO A 85 -1.16 -8.23 -11.59
C PRO A 85 -0.08 -9.00 -10.82
N LEU A 86 0.02 -8.79 -9.50
CA LEU A 86 0.93 -9.55 -8.65
C LEU A 86 0.54 -11.04 -8.64
N LYS A 87 1.52 -11.93 -8.62
CA LYS A 87 1.29 -13.38 -8.52
C LYS A 87 0.75 -13.77 -7.15
N ASP A 88 1.31 -13.17 -6.10
CA ASP A 88 0.85 -13.33 -4.73
C ASP A 88 0.51 -11.96 -4.12
N PHE A 89 -0.79 -11.68 -4.01
CA PHE A 89 -1.28 -10.41 -3.48
C PHE A 89 -1.19 -10.31 -1.98
N ASP A 90 -1.21 -11.43 -1.27
CA ASP A 90 -1.37 -11.40 0.18
C ASP A 90 -0.01 -11.40 0.87
N ARG A 91 1.00 -12.07 0.29
CA ARG A 91 2.31 -12.24 0.90
C ARG A 91 3.00 -10.92 1.26
N ALA A 92 3.01 -9.94 0.35
CA ALA A 92 3.59 -8.62 0.64
C ALA A 92 2.85 -7.92 1.78
N ASN A 93 1.54 -8.10 1.89
CA ASN A 93 0.73 -7.50 2.94
C ASN A 93 0.88 -8.25 4.28
N HIS A 94 1.11 -9.57 4.28
CA HIS A 94 1.46 -10.31 5.50
C HIS A 94 2.79 -9.85 6.07
N VAL A 95 3.81 -9.62 5.22
CA VAL A 95 5.05 -8.97 5.66
C VAL A 95 4.77 -7.56 6.19
N GLY A 96 3.87 -6.82 5.54
CA GLY A 96 3.41 -5.51 6.01
C GLY A 96 2.79 -5.56 7.42
N VAL A 97 2.01 -6.60 7.73
CA VAL A 97 1.46 -6.81 9.09
C VAL A 97 2.58 -7.04 10.11
N VAL A 98 3.57 -7.87 9.78
CA VAL A 98 4.74 -8.09 10.65
C VAL A 98 5.51 -6.79 10.85
N ALA A 99 5.72 -6.03 9.79
CA ALA A 99 6.41 -4.75 9.84
C ALA A 99 5.66 -3.71 10.69
N GLU A 100 4.32 -3.69 10.62
CA GLU A 100 3.49 -2.81 11.44
C GLU A 100 3.60 -3.17 12.91
N GLN A 101 3.44 -4.44 13.26
CA GLN A 101 3.55 -4.94 14.63
C GLN A 101 4.93 -4.69 15.26
N GLN A 102 5.97 -4.63 14.45
CA GLN A 102 7.35 -4.39 14.87
C GLN A 102 7.81 -2.93 14.71
N GLY A 103 6.93 -2.02 14.25
CA GLY A 103 7.21 -0.58 14.18
C GLY A 103 8.09 -0.12 13.01
N TRP A 104 8.18 -0.90 11.91
CA TRP A 104 8.96 -0.54 10.72
C TRP A 104 8.14 -0.57 9.41
N TYR A 105 6.81 -0.47 9.54
CA TYR A 105 5.91 -0.56 8.38
C TYR A 105 6.17 0.50 7.31
N LEU A 106 6.40 1.75 7.69
CA LEU A 106 6.61 2.83 6.73
C LEU A 106 7.87 2.61 5.89
N ASP A 107 8.96 2.13 6.52
CA ASP A 107 10.21 1.78 5.82
C ASP A 107 9.98 0.62 4.85
N TYR A 108 9.29 -0.42 5.28
CA TYR A 108 8.93 -1.57 4.46
C TYR A 108 8.06 -1.17 3.26
N PHE A 109 7.04 -0.38 3.52
CA PHE A 109 6.06 0.04 2.52
C PHE A 109 6.72 0.88 1.42
N GLU A 110 7.54 1.85 1.79
CA GLU A 110 8.30 2.68 0.86
C GLU A 110 9.29 1.84 0.04
N ALA A 111 10.11 1.00 0.69
CA ALA A 111 11.12 0.18 0.04
C ALA A 111 10.49 -0.84 -0.93
N THR A 112 9.37 -1.48 -0.53
CA THR A 112 8.66 -2.45 -1.37
C THR A 112 8.11 -1.81 -2.64
N TYR A 113 7.49 -0.64 -2.54
CA TYR A 113 6.99 0.08 -3.72
C TYR A 113 8.10 0.63 -4.59
N ARG A 114 9.22 1.06 -4.01
CA ARG A 114 10.40 1.48 -4.77
C ARG A 114 10.94 0.31 -5.58
N ALA A 115 11.20 -0.83 -4.96
CA ALA A 115 11.66 -2.03 -5.64
C ALA A 115 10.67 -2.47 -6.74
N TRP A 116 9.36 -2.41 -6.48
CA TRP A 116 8.36 -2.81 -7.45
C TRP A 116 8.26 -1.85 -8.65
N PHE A 117 8.11 -0.55 -8.41
CA PHE A 117 7.83 0.44 -9.45
C PHE A 117 9.06 1.08 -10.08
N VAL A 118 10.18 1.19 -9.35
CA VAL A 118 11.40 1.81 -9.88
C VAL A 118 12.35 0.74 -10.40
N ASP A 119 12.57 -0.34 -9.63
CA ASP A 119 13.54 -1.38 -9.97
C ASP A 119 12.93 -2.54 -10.77
N GLY A 120 11.59 -2.60 -10.89
CA GLY A 120 10.87 -3.62 -11.65
C GLY A 120 10.80 -4.99 -10.97
N VAL A 121 11.06 -5.07 -9.67
CA VAL A 121 11.03 -6.30 -8.89
C VAL A 121 9.65 -6.50 -8.27
N GLU A 122 8.92 -7.52 -8.72
CA GLU A 122 7.53 -7.77 -8.34
C GLU A 122 7.33 -7.82 -6.82
N ALA A 123 6.44 -6.97 -6.28
CA ALA A 123 6.14 -6.96 -4.84
C ALA A 123 5.61 -8.33 -4.37
N GLY A 124 6.10 -8.79 -3.22
CA GLY A 124 5.76 -10.10 -2.67
C GLY A 124 6.55 -11.28 -3.24
N SER A 125 7.39 -11.07 -4.28
CA SER A 125 8.35 -12.09 -4.73
C SER A 125 9.46 -12.30 -3.70
N ASP A 126 10.14 -13.45 -3.77
CA ASP A 126 11.31 -13.71 -2.91
C ASP A 126 12.38 -12.63 -3.07
N ASP A 127 12.66 -12.23 -4.29
CA ASP A 127 13.67 -11.22 -4.60
C ASP A 127 13.30 -9.86 -4.01
N ASN A 128 12.03 -9.46 -4.09
CA ASN A 128 11.54 -8.22 -3.50
C ASN A 128 11.65 -8.23 -1.98
N ILE A 129 11.10 -9.26 -1.32
CA ILE A 129 11.10 -9.34 0.14
C ILE A 129 12.53 -9.45 0.67
N ARG A 130 13.39 -10.26 0.04
CA ARG A 130 14.79 -10.43 0.42
C ARG A 130 15.55 -9.11 0.29
N GLY A 131 15.48 -8.46 -0.86
CA GLY A 131 16.16 -7.19 -1.10
C GLY A 131 15.71 -6.08 -0.15
N VAL A 132 14.40 -6.02 0.16
CA VAL A 132 13.87 -5.06 1.14
C VAL A 132 14.34 -5.40 2.55
N CYS A 133 14.33 -6.66 2.97
CA CYS A 133 14.85 -7.08 4.27
C CYS A 133 16.33 -6.72 4.42
N GLU A 134 17.15 -7.02 3.42
CA GLU A 134 18.58 -6.68 3.41
C GLU A 134 18.80 -5.16 3.54
N ALA A 135 18.08 -4.36 2.74
CA ALA A 135 18.18 -2.90 2.78
C ALA A 135 17.79 -2.31 4.15
N LEU A 136 16.87 -2.96 4.87
CA LEU A 136 16.39 -2.54 6.18
C LEU A 136 17.12 -3.24 7.36
N GLY A 137 18.16 -4.05 7.08
CA GLY A 137 18.91 -4.77 8.09
C GLY A 137 18.07 -5.82 8.83
N ARG A 138 17.13 -6.48 8.15
CA ARG A 138 16.23 -7.50 8.68
C ARG A 138 16.61 -8.88 8.15
N SER A 139 16.39 -9.93 8.95
CA SER A 139 16.52 -11.32 8.48
C SER A 139 15.33 -11.69 7.58
N TYR A 140 15.60 -12.03 6.33
CA TYR A 140 14.58 -12.52 5.41
C TYR A 140 13.88 -13.77 5.95
N GLU A 141 14.63 -14.70 6.52
CA GLU A 141 14.13 -15.97 7.06
C GLU A 141 13.15 -15.73 8.22
N ASP A 142 13.50 -14.84 9.16
CA ASP A 142 12.65 -14.52 10.31
C ASP A 142 11.39 -13.79 9.88
N VAL A 143 11.52 -12.81 9.00
CA VAL A 143 10.38 -12.03 8.46
C VAL A 143 9.44 -12.93 7.65
N SER A 144 9.98 -13.79 6.78
CA SER A 144 9.17 -14.69 5.96
C SER A 144 8.46 -15.75 6.82
N THR A 145 9.12 -16.26 7.86
CA THR A 145 8.51 -17.20 8.80
C THR A 145 7.38 -16.54 9.58
N ALA A 146 7.60 -15.33 10.10
CA ALA A 146 6.58 -14.57 10.81
C ALA A 146 5.39 -14.20 9.91
N ALA A 147 5.64 -13.82 8.65
CA ALA A 147 4.60 -13.48 7.69
C ALA A 147 3.76 -14.69 7.24
N ALA A 148 4.34 -15.90 7.29
CA ALA A 148 3.64 -17.16 7.00
C ALA A 148 2.88 -17.73 8.22
N ALA A 149 3.05 -17.15 9.40
CA ALA A 149 2.38 -17.62 10.61
C ALA A 149 0.87 -17.31 10.60
N PRO A 150 0.04 -18.18 11.21
CA PRO A 150 -1.41 -17.95 11.30
C PRO A 150 -1.81 -16.62 11.95
N GLU A 151 -0.98 -16.09 12.83
CA GLU A 151 -1.19 -14.81 13.52
C GLU A 151 -1.13 -13.61 12.56
N ALA A 152 -0.23 -13.66 11.57
CA ALA A 152 -0.15 -12.61 10.54
C ALA A 152 -1.40 -12.62 9.65
N ASP A 153 -1.85 -13.81 9.22
CA ASP A 153 -3.10 -13.95 8.45
C ASP A 153 -4.32 -13.50 9.25
N ALA A 154 -4.42 -13.89 10.53
CA ALA A 154 -5.51 -13.47 11.41
C ALA A 154 -5.56 -11.94 11.56
N SER A 155 -4.40 -11.29 11.78
CA SER A 155 -4.31 -9.83 11.87
C SER A 155 -4.66 -9.14 10.55
N TYR A 156 -4.20 -9.70 9.42
CA TYR A 156 -4.52 -9.20 8.08
C TYR A 156 -6.02 -9.24 7.78
N ARG A 157 -6.67 -10.37 8.13
CA ARG A 157 -8.13 -10.52 8.02
C ARG A 157 -8.87 -9.55 8.94
N ALA A 158 -8.45 -9.43 10.19
CA ALA A 158 -9.05 -8.50 11.13
C ALA A 158 -8.96 -7.04 10.63
N ASN A 159 -7.82 -6.64 10.08
CA ASN A 159 -7.67 -5.32 9.45
C ASN A 159 -8.60 -5.15 8.25
N THR A 160 -8.81 -6.20 7.45
CA THR A 160 -9.70 -6.16 6.29
C THR A 160 -11.16 -6.01 6.71
N GLU A 161 -11.60 -6.74 7.75
CA GLU A 161 -12.95 -6.58 8.29
C GLU A 161 -13.14 -5.19 8.94
N ALA A 162 -12.13 -4.68 9.64
CA ALA A 162 -12.17 -3.31 10.17
C ALA A 162 -12.27 -2.26 9.04
N ALA A 163 -11.54 -2.45 7.94
CA ALA A 163 -11.63 -1.58 6.77
C ALA A 163 -13.06 -1.57 6.19
N LYS A 164 -13.68 -2.75 6.02
CA LYS A 164 -15.07 -2.88 5.57
C LYS A 164 -16.05 -2.19 6.52
N ALA A 165 -15.89 -2.41 7.81
CA ALA A 165 -16.75 -1.78 8.82
C ALA A 165 -16.64 -0.25 8.82
N SER A 166 -15.47 0.30 8.45
CA SER A 166 -15.24 1.74 8.28
C SER A 166 -15.69 2.27 6.91
N GLY A 167 -16.28 1.46 6.03
CA GLY A 167 -16.72 1.87 4.70
C GLY A 167 -15.60 1.98 3.66
N VAL A 168 -14.41 1.42 3.93
CA VAL A 168 -13.30 1.40 2.96
C VAL A 168 -13.60 0.42 1.84
N PHE A 169 -13.44 0.87 0.60
CA PHE A 169 -13.71 0.09 -0.61
C PHE A 169 -12.54 0.06 -1.61
N GLY A 170 -11.45 0.75 -1.31
CA GLY A 170 -10.28 0.88 -2.19
C GLY A 170 -9.00 1.18 -1.41
N ALA A 171 -7.86 1.25 -2.10
CA ALA A 171 -6.56 1.59 -1.54
C ALA A 171 -5.81 2.59 -2.44
N PRO A 172 -5.11 3.57 -1.84
CA PRO A 172 -5.04 3.84 -0.41
C PRO A 172 -6.35 4.45 0.11
N SER A 173 -6.66 4.27 1.40
CA SER A 173 -7.75 4.98 2.07
C SER A 173 -7.30 5.47 3.44
N PHE A 174 -7.73 6.68 3.79
CA PHE A 174 -7.48 7.31 5.09
C PHE A 174 -8.82 7.52 5.78
N VAL A 175 -8.93 7.09 7.04
CA VAL A 175 -10.18 7.21 7.81
C VAL A 175 -9.94 8.14 8.99
N VAL A 176 -10.82 9.12 9.14
CA VAL A 176 -10.81 10.11 10.24
C VAL A 176 -12.21 10.16 10.84
N GLY A 177 -12.39 9.65 12.06
CA GLY A 177 -13.72 9.46 12.62
C GLY A 177 -14.53 8.51 11.73
N ASP A 178 -15.67 8.98 11.22
CA ASP A 178 -16.56 8.22 10.33
C ASP A 178 -16.35 8.56 8.84
N GLU A 179 -15.39 9.42 8.50
CA GLU A 179 -15.15 9.89 7.14
C GLU A 179 -14.03 9.11 6.44
N VAL A 180 -14.27 8.70 5.18
CA VAL A 180 -13.33 7.97 4.34
C VAL A 180 -12.79 8.87 3.23
N PHE A 181 -11.47 8.96 3.15
CA PHE A 181 -10.73 9.67 2.11
C PHE A 181 -10.01 8.66 1.23
N TRP A 182 -10.57 8.34 0.06
CA TRP A 182 -10.03 7.34 -0.84
C TRP A 182 -9.23 7.95 -1.99
N GLY A 183 -7.99 7.55 -2.11
CA GLY A 183 -7.07 7.93 -3.19
C GLY A 183 -5.77 8.53 -2.64
N ASP A 184 -4.70 8.45 -3.45
CA ASP A 184 -3.42 9.05 -3.08
C ASP A 184 -3.48 10.58 -3.01
N ASP A 185 -4.44 11.18 -3.74
CA ASP A 185 -4.72 12.62 -3.77
C ASP A 185 -5.66 13.08 -2.64
N ARG A 186 -6.06 12.21 -1.73
CA ARG A 186 -6.92 12.53 -0.58
C ARG A 186 -6.18 12.55 0.76
N LEU A 187 -4.88 12.27 0.77
CA LEU A 187 -4.07 12.26 2.00
C LEU A 187 -4.10 13.64 2.71
N GLU A 188 -3.86 14.70 1.98
CA GLU A 188 -3.83 16.06 2.54
C GLU A 188 -5.23 16.52 2.98
N ASP A 189 -6.29 16.09 2.28
CA ASP A 189 -7.67 16.37 2.69
C ASP A 189 -7.99 15.67 4.04
N ALA A 190 -7.58 14.40 4.20
CA ALA A 190 -7.74 13.67 5.45
C ALA A 190 -6.98 14.33 6.61
N ILE A 191 -5.74 14.80 6.35
CA ILE A 191 -4.94 15.51 7.33
C ILE A 191 -5.62 16.84 7.73
N ALA A 192 -6.09 17.62 6.76
CA ALA A 192 -6.79 18.88 7.03
C ALA A 192 -8.06 18.63 7.86
N PHE A 193 -8.84 17.62 7.51
CA PHE A 193 -10.06 17.25 8.24
C PHE A 193 -9.76 16.75 9.66
N SER A 194 -8.64 16.06 9.87
CA SER A 194 -8.27 15.55 11.21
C SER A 194 -8.04 16.66 12.26
N ARG A 195 -7.82 17.88 11.81
CA ARG A 195 -7.54 19.07 12.65
C ARG A 195 -8.82 19.86 13.02
N THR A 196 -9.95 19.49 12.43
CA THR A 196 -11.25 20.11 12.78
C THR A 196 -11.90 19.41 13.95
#